data_2fc709243a3fb0a5ac054027a98cf4de
#
_entry.id   2fc709243a3fb0a5ac054027a98cf4de
#
_cell.length_a   1.000
_cell.length_b   1.000
_cell.length_c   1.000
_cell.angle_alpha   90.00
_cell.angle_beta   90.00
_cell.angle_gamma   90.00
#
_symmetry.space_group_name_H-M   'P 1'
#
loop_
_entity.id
_entity.type
_entity.pdbx_description
1 polymer ?
#
loop_
_entity_poly.entity_id
_entity_poly.type
_entity_poly.pdbx_seq_one_letter_code
_entity_poly.pdbx_strand_id
1 'polypeptide(L)'
;MSVESVRLRLLLIGPLRLVLSVVCLAAARAAGGSSDGTFLAFVAGAFALAFLLLNDPRSRFLPATGEPGELPADATVAPSWLHAVHAAFPSTIGVSLLAAGTLAFNQTLTALLAGILAGLGLGALLRAYSIDGRLYVDPRRGELFRR
;
A
#
# COMPACT_ATOMS: atom_id res chain seq x y z
N MET A 1 15.68 2.69 12.76
CA MET A 1 14.26 2.45 13.14
C MET A 1 14.08 0.96 13.35
N SER A 2 13.39 0.54 14.40
CA SER A 2 13.16 -0.88 14.63
C SER A 2 12.12 -1.40 13.63
N VAL A 3 12.24 -2.66 13.22
CA VAL A 3 11.26 -3.33 12.35
C VAL A 3 9.87 -3.32 12.99
N GLU A 4 9.80 -3.42 14.31
CA GLU A 4 8.53 -3.33 15.05
C GLU A 4 7.79 -2.02 14.84
N SER A 5 8.50 -0.89 14.77
CA SER A 5 7.86 0.41 14.53
C SER A 5 7.32 0.53 13.09
N VAL A 6 7.98 -0.07 12.10
CA VAL A 6 7.50 -0.16 10.71
C VAL A 6 6.29 -1.06 10.64
N ARG A 7 6.37 -2.23 11.25
CA ARG A 7 5.29 -3.21 11.32
C ARG A 7 4.04 -2.62 11.96
N LEU A 8 4.20 -1.93 13.10
CA LEU A 8 3.09 -1.28 13.78
C LEU A 8 2.41 -0.23 12.90
N ARG A 9 3.19 0.60 12.21
CA ARG A 9 2.64 1.60 11.28
C ARG A 9 1.87 0.96 10.13
N LEU A 10 2.39 -0.11 9.53
CA LEU A 10 1.69 -0.84 8.48
C LEU A 10 0.40 -1.49 8.99
N LEU A 11 0.42 -2.04 10.21
CA LEU A 11 -0.76 -2.60 10.88
C LEU A 11 -1.82 -1.55 11.21
N LEU A 12 -1.46 -0.29 11.40
CA LEU A 12 -2.40 0.81 11.61
C LEU A 12 -2.95 1.35 10.29
N ILE A 13 -2.08 1.57 9.32
CA ILE A 13 -2.46 2.15 8.02
C ILE A 13 -3.27 1.18 7.16
N GLY A 14 -2.95 -0.10 7.20
CA GLY A 14 -3.66 -1.13 6.44
C GLY A 14 -5.17 -1.14 6.72
N PRO A 15 -5.60 -1.37 7.96
CA PRO A 15 -7.02 -1.33 8.32
C PRO A 15 -7.68 0.02 8.07
N LEU A 16 -6.98 1.14 8.33
CA LEU A 16 -7.50 2.47 8.06
C LEU A 16 -7.87 2.64 6.58
N ARG A 17 -6.99 2.21 5.66
CA ARG A 17 -7.26 2.23 4.23
C ARG A 17 -8.42 1.35 3.83
N LEU A 18 -8.55 0.16 4.44
CA LEU A 18 -9.68 -0.73 4.18
C LEU A 18 -11.00 -0.11 4.63
N VAL A 19 -11.03 0.49 5.81
CA VAL A 19 -12.22 1.21 6.30
C VAL A 19 -12.59 2.35 5.36
N LEU A 20 -11.63 3.20 4.99
CA LEU A 20 -11.86 4.30 4.04
C LEU A 20 -12.33 3.79 2.68
N SER A 21 -11.82 2.66 2.20
CA SER A 21 -12.25 2.07 0.93
C SER A 21 -13.73 1.65 0.97
N VAL A 22 -14.15 1.01 2.07
CA VAL A 22 -15.56 0.61 2.27
C VAL A 22 -16.45 1.84 2.37
N VAL A 23 -16.04 2.87 3.10
CA VAL A 23 -16.79 4.12 3.21
C VAL A 23 -16.95 4.80 1.85
N CYS A 24 -15.87 4.91 1.06
CA CYS A 24 -15.93 5.49 -0.29
C CYS A 24 -16.83 4.68 -1.23
N LEU A 25 -16.77 3.33 -1.18
CA LEU A 25 -17.63 2.48 -1.99
C LEU A 25 -19.11 2.62 -1.58
N ALA A 26 -19.39 2.65 -0.29
CA ALA A 26 -20.74 2.85 0.23
C ALA A 26 -21.28 4.23 -0.18
N ALA A 27 -20.47 5.28 -0.09
CA ALA A 27 -20.82 6.62 -0.54
C ALA A 27 -21.10 6.68 -2.05
N ALA A 28 -20.29 6.01 -2.88
CA ALA A 28 -20.52 5.93 -4.33
C ALA A 28 -21.86 5.28 -4.67
N ARG A 29 -22.24 4.23 -3.95
CA ARG A 29 -23.54 3.58 -4.11
C ARG A 29 -24.70 4.46 -3.63
N ALA A 30 -24.53 5.09 -2.47
CA ALA A 30 -25.55 6.00 -1.93
C ALA A 30 -25.78 7.23 -2.83
N ALA A 31 -24.75 7.68 -3.56
CA ALA A 31 -24.83 8.77 -4.53
C ALA A 31 -25.46 8.36 -5.89
N GLY A 32 -25.95 7.14 -6.02
CA GLY A 32 -26.65 6.66 -7.22
C GLY A 32 -25.79 5.81 -8.16
N GLY A 33 -24.61 5.40 -7.76
CA GLY A 33 -23.78 4.46 -8.55
C GLY A 33 -24.48 3.10 -8.70
N SER A 34 -24.47 2.55 -9.94
CA SER A 34 -25.03 1.21 -10.18
C SER A 34 -24.26 0.16 -9.37
N SER A 35 -24.97 -0.85 -8.87
CA SER A 35 -24.37 -1.92 -8.06
C SER A 35 -23.24 -2.63 -8.80
N ASP A 36 -23.48 -3.01 -10.04
CA ASP A 36 -22.53 -3.79 -10.84
C ASP A 36 -21.36 -2.94 -11.32
N GLY A 37 -21.63 -1.71 -11.78
CA GLY A 37 -20.59 -0.79 -12.24
C GLY A 37 -19.62 -0.37 -11.12
N THR A 38 -20.15 -0.06 -9.94
CA THR A 38 -19.30 0.29 -8.79
C THR A 38 -18.53 -0.92 -8.25
N PHE A 39 -19.13 -2.11 -8.25
CA PHE A 39 -18.45 -3.33 -7.84
C PHE A 39 -17.30 -3.69 -8.79
N LEU A 40 -17.57 -3.72 -10.10
CA LEU A 40 -16.54 -4.00 -11.10
C LEU A 40 -15.39 -3.00 -11.05
N ALA A 41 -15.69 -1.71 -10.94
CA ALA A 41 -14.67 -0.68 -10.83
C ALA A 41 -13.83 -0.84 -9.56
N PHE A 42 -14.47 -1.15 -8.41
CA PHE A 42 -13.78 -1.43 -7.16
C PHE A 42 -12.82 -2.62 -7.28
N VAL A 43 -13.32 -3.73 -7.81
CA VAL A 43 -12.51 -4.95 -8.02
C VAL A 43 -11.35 -4.67 -8.99
N ALA A 44 -11.62 -3.98 -10.11
CA ALA A 44 -10.58 -3.59 -11.06
C ALA A 44 -9.49 -2.73 -10.43
N GLY A 45 -9.85 -1.74 -9.61
CA GLY A 45 -8.89 -0.90 -8.88
C GLY A 45 -8.02 -1.70 -7.91
N ALA A 46 -8.64 -2.60 -7.15
CA ALA A 46 -7.94 -3.46 -6.19
C ALA A 46 -6.96 -4.43 -6.89
N PHE A 47 -7.42 -5.07 -7.97
CA PHE A 47 -6.58 -5.99 -8.75
C PHE A 47 -5.46 -5.26 -9.51
N ALA A 48 -5.74 -4.14 -10.15
CA ALA A 48 -4.72 -3.36 -10.86
C ALA A 48 -3.58 -2.96 -9.93
N LEU A 49 -3.92 -2.51 -8.72
CA LEU A 49 -2.89 -2.14 -7.76
C LEU A 49 -2.16 -3.37 -7.19
N ALA A 50 -2.86 -4.46 -6.87
CA ALA A 50 -2.23 -5.70 -6.43
C ALA A 50 -1.26 -6.23 -7.49
N PHE A 51 -1.68 -6.20 -8.77
CA PHE A 51 -0.85 -6.61 -9.89
C PHE A 51 0.40 -5.73 -10.04
N LEU A 52 0.26 -4.41 -9.95
CA LEU A 52 1.38 -3.48 -10.00
C LEU A 52 2.35 -3.71 -8.83
N LEU A 53 1.84 -3.92 -7.62
CA LEU A 53 2.67 -4.16 -6.45
C LEU A 53 3.42 -5.49 -6.50
N LEU A 54 2.81 -6.53 -7.09
CA LEU A 54 3.42 -7.86 -7.21
C LEU A 54 4.43 -7.94 -8.37
N ASN A 55 4.20 -7.20 -9.45
CA ASN A 55 5.03 -7.25 -10.65
C ASN A 55 6.03 -6.09 -10.79
N ASP A 56 6.02 -5.12 -9.87
CA ASP A 56 7.03 -4.07 -9.89
C ASP A 56 8.36 -4.63 -9.36
N PRO A 57 9.37 -4.85 -10.24
CA PRO A 57 10.70 -5.28 -9.81
C PRO A 57 11.39 -4.24 -8.91
N ARG A 58 10.84 -3.02 -8.86
CA ARG A 58 11.26 -1.93 -7.97
C ARG A 58 10.40 -1.84 -6.71
N SER A 59 9.36 -2.66 -6.58
CA SER A 59 8.63 -2.79 -5.31
C SER A 59 9.51 -3.59 -4.33
N ARG A 60 10.68 -3.03 -4.08
CA ARG A 60 11.75 -3.37 -3.16
C ARG A 60 11.28 -3.56 -1.70
N PHE A 61 10.01 -3.69 -1.53
CA PHE A 61 9.26 -3.97 -0.31
C PHE A 61 8.68 -5.38 -0.26
N LEU A 62 8.89 -6.17 -1.32
CA LEU A 62 8.85 -7.62 -1.17
C LEU A 62 9.98 -8.01 -0.20
N PRO A 63 9.76 -9.04 0.64
CA PRO A 63 10.78 -9.48 1.58
C PRO A 63 12.09 -9.60 0.83
N ALA A 64 13.15 -9.02 1.39
CA ALA A 64 14.47 -9.04 0.82
C ALA A 64 14.77 -10.44 0.32
N THR A 65 14.92 -10.58 -0.98
CA THR A 65 15.11 -11.86 -1.68
C THR A 65 16.54 -12.37 -1.56
N GLY A 66 17.42 -11.62 -0.85
CA GLY A 66 18.77 -12.05 -0.54
C GLY A 66 18.76 -13.19 0.47
N GLU A 67 19.57 -14.22 0.25
CA GLU A 67 19.77 -15.29 1.22
C GLU A 67 20.19 -14.73 2.57
N PRO A 68 19.66 -15.26 3.70
CA PRO A 68 20.09 -14.83 5.02
C PRO A 68 21.58 -15.15 5.20
N GLY A 69 22.43 -14.16 5.09
CA GLY A 69 23.88 -14.33 5.25
C GLY A 69 24.76 -13.44 4.38
N GLU A 70 24.27 -13.01 3.22
CA GLU A 70 25.04 -12.17 2.29
C GLU A 70 24.61 -10.71 2.33
N LEU A 71 24.83 -10.07 3.49
CA LEU A 71 24.77 -8.61 3.54
C LEU A 71 26.02 -8.04 2.84
N PRO A 72 25.86 -7.11 1.86
CA PRO A 72 26.98 -6.36 1.33
C PRO A 72 27.77 -5.70 2.47
N ALA A 73 29.09 -5.67 2.37
CA ALA A 73 29.97 -5.13 3.42
C ALA A 73 29.70 -3.64 3.74
N ASP A 74 29.06 -2.93 2.81
CA ASP A 74 28.68 -1.52 2.89
C ASP A 74 27.18 -1.31 3.18
N ALA A 75 26.41 -2.38 3.49
CA ALA A 75 25.01 -2.27 3.82
C ALA A 75 24.77 -1.45 5.09
N THR A 76 23.88 -0.47 5.01
CA THR A 76 23.50 0.41 6.13
C THR A 76 22.08 0.12 6.58
N VAL A 77 21.77 0.44 7.83
CA VAL A 77 20.39 0.32 8.35
C VAL A 77 19.47 1.23 7.52
N ALA A 78 18.36 0.68 7.05
CA ALA A 78 17.41 1.41 6.22
C ALA A 78 16.92 2.70 6.92
N PRO A 79 17.00 3.87 6.25
CA PRO A 79 16.62 5.13 6.86
C PRO A 79 15.10 5.21 7.09
N SER A 80 14.71 5.92 8.14
CA SER A 80 13.29 6.04 8.55
C SER A 80 12.38 6.67 7.49
N TRP A 81 12.91 7.58 6.66
CA TRP A 81 12.14 8.24 5.59
C TRP A 81 11.73 7.28 4.48
N LEU A 82 12.57 6.28 4.17
CA LEU A 82 12.24 5.26 3.17
C LEU A 82 10.98 4.48 3.54
N HIS A 83 10.80 4.24 4.83
CA HIS A 83 9.61 3.59 5.38
C HIS A 83 8.42 4.54 5.50
N ALA A 84 8.68 5.83 5.80
CA ALA A 84 7.64 6.85 5.86
C ALA A 84 6.99 7.11 4.50
N VAL A 85 7.76 7.13 3.41
CA VAL A 85 7.25 7.30 2.04
C VAL A 85 6.33 6.16 1.63
N HIS A 86 6.57 4.96 2.10
CA HIS A 86 5.78 3.78 1.75
C HIS A 86 4.66 3.43 2.75
N ALA A 87 4.80 3.84 4.00
CA ALA A 87 3.71 3.82 4.98
C ALA A 87 2.74 5.00 4.78
N ALA A 88 2.88 5.73 3.68
CA ALA A 88 2.53 7.11 3.55
C ALA A 88 1.06 7.43 3.81
N PHE A 89 0.85 8.15 4.87
CA PHE A 89 -0.30 9.04 5.05
C PHE A 89 -0.61 9.88 3.79
N PRO A 90 0.36 10.49 3.08
CA PRO A 90 0.08 11.28 1.89
C PRO A 90 -0.70 10.54 0.81
N SER A 91 -0.37 9.30 0.50
CA SER A 91 -1.10 8.54 -0.51
C SER A 91 -2.52 8.16 -0.05
N THR A 92 -2.70 7.85 1.22
CA THR A 92 -4.01 7.56 1.80
C THR A 92 -4.91 8.80 1.76
N ILE A 93 -4.41 9.93 2.22
CA ILE A 93 -5.14 11.21 2.19
C ILE A 93 -5.42 11.63 0.74
N GLY A 94 -4.42 11.58 -0.14
CA GLY A 94 -4.57 11.99 -1.53
C GLY A 94 -5.62 11.17 -2.28
N VAL A 95 -5.60 9.85 -2.19
CA VAL A 95 -6.59 8.98 -2.84
C VAL A 95 -7.97 9.16 -2.21
N SER A 96 -8.07 9.36 -0.89
CA SER A 96 -9.35 9.60 -0.22
C SER A 96 -9.98 10.93 -0.64
N LEU A 97 -9.17 11.99 -0.75
CA LEU A 97 -9.64 13.31 -1.24
C LEU A 97 -10.08 13.26 -2.71
N LEU A 98 -9.33 12.54 -3.56
CA LEU A 98 -9.73 12.30 -4.94
C LEU A 98 -11.04 11.53 -5.03
N ALA A 99 -11.20 10.48 -4.24
CA ALA A 99 -12.45 9.71 -4.18
C ALA A 99 -13.63 10.60 -3.72
N ALA A 100 -13.44 11.42 -2.70
CA ALA A 100 -14.45 12.37 -2.25
C ALA A 100 -14.77 13.41 -3.33
N GLY A 101 -13.76 13.93 -4.02
CA GLY A 101 -13.94 14.90 -5.10
C GLY A 101 -14.68 14.34 -6.30
N THR A 102 -14.54 13.08 -6.62
CA THR A 102 -15.23 12.44 -7.75
C THR A 102 -16.64 11.98 -7.43
N LEU A 103 -17.03 11.92 -6.16
CA LEU A 103 -18.32 11.40 -5.70
C LEU A 103 -19.52 12.11 -6.34
N ALA A 104 -19.41 13.44 -6.52
CA ALA A 104 -20.50 14.26 -7.03
C ALA A 104 -20.78 14.07 -8.54
N PHE A 105 -19.78 13.62 -9.32
CA PHE A 105 -19.91 13.56 -10.78
C PHE A 105 -19.56 12.23 -11.42
N ASN A 106 -18.87 11.33 -10.72
CA ASN A 106 -18.53 10.01 -11.26
C ASN A 106 -18.37 8.95 -10.16
N GLN A 107 -19.46 8.30 -9.81
CA GLN A 107 -19.51 7.27 -8.76
C GLN A 107 -18.68 6.02 -9.14
N THR A 108 -18.57 5.68 -10.42
CA THR A 108 -17.74 4.57 -10.89
C THR A 108 -16.24 4.87 -10.65
N LEU A 109 -15.82 6.10 -10.92
CA LEU A 109 -14.43 6.52 -10.63
C LEU A 109 -14.17 6.55 -9.12
N THR A 110 -15.13 7.00 -8.32
CA THR A 110 -15.04 6.93 -6.85
C THR A 110 -14.86 5.49 -6.37
N ALA A 111 -15.60 4.54 -6.94
CA ALA A 111 -15.48 3.12 -6.61
C ALA A 111 -14.12 2.53 -7.06
N LEU A 112 -13.58 2.95 -8.20
CA LEU A 112 -12.24 2.57 -8.65
C LEU A 112 -11.17 3.05 -7.66
N LEU A 113 -11.24 4.30 -7.22
CA LEU A 113 -10.32 4.87 -6.22
C LEU A 113 -10.46 4.17 -4.86
N ALA A 114 -11.69 3.81 -4.46
CA ALA A 114 -11.93 2.97 -3.29
C ALA A 114 -11.25 1.60 -3.42
N GLY A 115 -11.29 0.98 -4.59
CA GLY A 115 -10.56 -0.26 -4.88
C GLY A 115 -9.05 -0.10 -4.76
N ILE A 116 -8.49 1.00 -5.27
CA ILE A 116 -7.06 1.33 -5.11
C ILE A 116 -6.71 1.45 -3.62
N LEU A 117 -7.53 2.11 -2.81
CA LEU A 117 -7.33 2.17 -1.34
C LEU A 117 -7.36 0.78 -0.70
N ALA A 118 -8.28 -0.09 -1.11
CA ALA A 118 -8.35 -1.47 -0.64
C ALA A 118 -7.06 -2.24 -0.98
N GLY A 119 -6.58 -2.15 -2.21
CA GLY A 119 -5.33 -2.78 -2.65
C GLY A 119 -4.11 -2.27 -1.86
N LEU A 120 -4.03 -0.95 -1.63
CA LEU A 120 -3.00 -0.35 -0.76
C LEU A 120 -3.09 -0.84 0.69
N GLY A 121 -4.31 -1.00 1.21
CA GLY A 121 -4.57 -1.50 2.56
C GLY A 121 -4.12 -2.95 2.72
N LEU A 122 -4.54 -3.83 1.81
CA LEU A 122 -4.13 -5.24 1.79
C LEU A 122 -2.62 -5.38 1.61
N GLY A 123 -2.02 -4.62 0.70
CA GLY A 123 -0.57 -4.60 0.51
C GLY A 123 0.20 -4.17 1.76
N ALA A 124 -0.32 -3.20 2.54
CA ALA A 124 0.28 -2.81 3.81
C ALA A 124 0.21 -3.93 4.85
N LEU A 125 -0.93 -4.63 4.96
CA LEU A 125 -1.10 -5.75 5.87
C LEU A 125 -0.20 -6.93 5.50
N LEU A 126 -0.17 -7.32 4.23
CA LEU A 126 0.71 -8.41 3.76
C LEU A 126 2.18 -8.10 4.08
N ARG A 127 2.61 -6.86 3.86
CA ARG A 127 3.97 -6.42 4.22
C ARG A 127 4.21 -6.47 5.73
N ALA A 128 3.25 -6.04 6.54
CA ALA A 128 3.39 -6.11 7.99
C ALA A 128 3.65 -7.54 8.50
N TYR A 129 3.04 -8.53 7.85
CA TYR A 129 3.25 -9.95 8.18
C TYR A 129 4.53 -10.52 7.57
N SER A 130 5.00 -10.00 6.43
CA SER A 130 6.21 -10.49 5.77
C SER A 130 7.51 -9.86 6.29
N ILE A 131 7.42 -8.70 6.95
CA ILE A 131 8.59 -8.03 7.51
C ILE A 131 8.96 -8.66 8.85
N ASP A 132 10.16 -9.24 8.89
CA ASP A 132 10.77 -9.82 10.08
C ASP A 132 12.26 -9.44 10.13
N GLY A 133 12.85 -9.30 11.34
CA GLY A 133 14.25 -8.94 11.52
C GLY A 133 14.56 -7.44 11.30
N ARG A 134 15.82 -7.11 10.99
CA ARG A 134 16.28 -5.75 10.68
C ARG A 134 16.37 -5.54 9.17
N LEU A 135 15.99 -4.35 8.72
CA LEU A 135 16.10 -3.95 7.32
C LEU A 135 17.40 -3.15 7.10
N TYR A 136 18.11 -3.51 6.06
CA TYR A 136 19.35 -2.85 5.60
C TYR A 136 19.17 -2.40 4.16
N VAL A 137 19.85 -1.34 3.78
CA VAL A 137 19.90 -0.83 2.40
C VAL A 137 21.30 -1.02 1.84
N ASP A 138 21.40 -1.58 0.64
CA ASP A 138 22.60 -1.48 -0.17
C ASP A 138 22.67 -0.07 -0.77
N PRO A 139 23.64 0.78 -0.39
CA PRO A 139 23.72 2.14 -0.89
C PRO A 139 24.02 2.23 -2.40
N ARG A 140 24.61 1.18 -3.00
CA ARG A 140 24.95 1.14 -4.42
C ARG A 140 23.78 0.75 -5.31
N ARG A 141 22.99 -0.25 -4.87
CA ARG A 141 21.86 -0.78 -5.63
C ARG A 141 20.52 -0.24 -5.14
N GLY A 142 20.48 0.32 -3.92
CA GLY A 142 19.28 0.75 -3.25
C GLY A 142 18.33 -0.41 -2.96
N GLU A 143 18.83 -1.63 -2.87
CA GLU A 143 18.07 -2.83 -2.53
C GLU A 143 17.93 -2.98 -1.02
N LEU A 144 16.82 -3.56 -0.59
CA LEU A 144 16.57 -3.83 0.81
C LEU A 144 16.91 -5.29 1.13
N PHE A 145 17.68 -5.48 2.19
CA PHE A 145 18.03 -6.80 2.72
C PHE A 145 17.44 -6.98 4.11
N ARG A 146 17.10 -8.21 4.43
CA ARG A 146 16.65 -8.64 5.76
C ARG A 146 17.72 -9.43 6.46
N ARG A 147 17.90 -9.22 7.77
CA ARG A 147 18.73 -10.04 8.64
C ARG A 147 17.95 -10.49 9.87
#